data_3936c185f4f21f6c58e8a49161e90477
#
_entry.id   3936c185f4f21f6c58e8a49161e90477
#
_cell.length_a   1.000
_cell.length_b   1.000
_cell.length_c   1.000
_cell.angle_alpha   90.00
_cell.angle_beta   90.00
_cell.angle_gamma   90.00
#
_symmetry.space_group_name_H-M   'P 1'
#
loop_
_entity.id
_entity.type
_entity.pdbx_description
1 polymer ?
#
loop_
_entity_poly.entity_id
_entity_poly.type
_entity_poly.pdbx_seq_one_letter_code
_entity_poly.pdbx_strand_id
1 'polypeptide(L)'
;LTGAFEPGLSVDGTIAQSEAQARNMWAIREGHAEASRRDPNPSASFDISVAIHEIPDFIERCNAACVKAVPGIRPKPMGHMGDGNLHYSFGAPLHITTREAFLPMAKTLDRIVHDMVNEIGGSISAEHGIGSVKLLELEYYRSSTELDIMRAIKRALDPKGLMNPGKVIRVDPNETVSEGFPMR
;
A
#
# COMPACT_ATOMS: atom_id res chain seq x y z
N LEU A 1 13.36 -5.55 -26.01
CA LEU A 1 12.02 -5.47 -26.63
C LEU A 1 11.72 -6.69 -27.51
N THR A 2 12.61 -7.12 -28.39
CA THR A 2 12.41 -8.29 -29.26
C THR A 2 11.98 -9.54 -28.48
N GLY A 3 12.61 -9.84 -27.34
CA GLY A 3 12.25 -10.96 -26.49
C GLY A 3 10.84 -10.90 -25.86
N ALA A 4 10.15 -9.75 -25.91
CA ALA A 4 8.77 -9.61 -25.45
C ALA A 4 7.75 -9.74 -26.58
N PHE A 5 8.14 -9.46 -27.82
CA PHE A 5 7.26 -9.59 -28.99
C PHE A 5 7.09 -11.03 -29.45
N GLU A 6 8.18 -11.80 -29.48
CA GLU A 6 8.17 -13.18 -29.95
C GLU A 6 7.19 -14.11 -29.19
N PRO A 7 7.15 -14.08 -27.84
CA PRO A 7 6.16 -14.85 -27.10
C PRO A 7 4.76 -14.18 -27.01
N GLY A 8 4.54 -13.05 -27.69
CA GLY A 8 3.26 -12.35 -27.66
C GLY A 8 2.97 -11.61 -26.35
N LEU A 9 3.99 -11.38 -25.52
CA LEU A 9 3.86 -10.62 -24.25
C LEU A 9 3.67 -9.12 -24.47
N SER A 10 4.01 -8.63 -25.66
CA SER A 10 3.77 -7.24 -26.08
C SER A 10 3.33 -7.20 -27.53
N VAL A 11 2.37 -6.37 -27.84
CA VAL A 11 1.86 -6.17 -29.21
C VAL A 11 2.55 -5.02 -29.94
N ASP A 12 3.11 -4.07 -29.18
CA ASP A 12 3.84 -2.92 -29.71
C ASP A 12 4.75 -2.32 -28.64
N GLY A 13 5.69 -1.50 -29.06
CA GLY A 13 6.61 -0.80 -28.17
C GLY A 13 7.40 0.28 -28.89
N THR A 14 7.73 1.33 -28.14
CA THR A 14 8.53 2.44 -28.66
C THR A 14 9.71 2.77 -27.75
N ILE A 15 10.76 3.27 -28.33
CA ILE A 15 11.96 3.74 -27.64
C ILE A 15 12.14 5.22 -27.92
N ALA A 16 12.32 6.02 -26.88
CA ALA A 16 12.61 7.44 -27.03
C ALA A 16 13.87 7.66 -27.87
N GLN A 17 13.76 8.49 -28.89
CA GLN A 17 14.85 8.84 -29.80
C GLN A 17 15.55 10.16 -29.40
N SER A 18 15.05 10.83 -28.36
CA SER A 18 15.61 12.06 -27.82
C SER A 18 15.25 12.21 -26.33
N GLU A 19 16.02 13.04 -25.62
CA GLU A 19 15.70 13.38 -24.22
C GLU A 19 14.32 14.03 -24.07
N ALA A 20 13.87 14.82 -25.04
CA ALA A 20 12.54 15.43 -25.03
C ALA A 20 11.44 14.37 -25.09
N GLN A 21 11.59 13.36 -25.95
CA GLN A 21 10.66 12.22 -26.02
C GLN A 21 10.68 11.41 -24.73
N ALA A 22 11.88 11.15 -24.17
CA ALA A 22 12.01 10.44 -22.90
C ALA A 22 11.30 11.19 -21.77
N ARG A 23 11.49 12.51 -21.65
CA ARG A 23 10.78 13.33 -20.66
C ARG A 23 9.27 13.28 -20.84
N ASN A 24 8.77 13.34 -22.08
CA ASN A 24 7.34 13.27 -22.35
C ASN A 24 6.74 11.90 -21.97
N MET A 25 7.45 10.81 -22.23
CA MET A 25 7.02 9.47 -21.81
C MET A 25 7.01 9.34 -20.27
N TRP A 26 8.04 9.83 -19.60
CA TRP A 26 8.10 9.87 -18.14
C TRP A 26 7.01 10.73 -17.52
N ALA A 27 6.66 11.87 -18.15
CA ALA A 27 5.58 12.74 -17.67
C ALA A 27 4.22 12.03 -17.62
N ILE A 28 3.95 11.06 -18.50
CA ILE A 28 2.75 10.22 -18.43
C ILE A 28 2.76 9.39 -17.14
N ARG A 29 3.87 8.74 -16.83
CA ARG A 29 4.02 7.95 -15.62
C ARG A 29 3.95 8.83 -14.36
N GLU A 30 4.66 9.95 -14.34
CA GLU A 30 4.73 10.86 -13.19
C GLU A 30 3.39 11.57 -12.94
N GLY A 31 2.63 11.85 -14.00
CA GLY A 31 1.29 12.47 -13.94
C GLY A 31 0.23 11.62 -13.24
N HIS A 32 0.48 10.31 -13.03
CA HIS A 32 -0.50 9.41 -12.39
C HIS A 32 -0.91 9.88 -10.98
N ALA A 33 0.04 10.29 -10.15
CA ALA A 33 -0.25 10.74 -8.78
C ALA A 33 -1.14 11.99 -8.76
N GLU A 34 -0.91 12.92 -9.70
CA GLU A 34 -1.75 14.10 -9.86
C GLU A 34 -3.14 13.75 -10.39
N ALA A 35 -3.23 12.88 -11.40
CA ALA A 35 -4.49 12.40 -11.94
C ALA A 35 -5.34 11.70 -10.86
N SER A 36 -4.70 10.90 -10.00
CA SER A 36 -5.38 10.23 -8.88
C SER A 36 -5.93 11.21 -7.84
N ARG A 37 -5.26 12.36 -7.62
CA ARG A 37 -5.75 13.42 -6.71
C ARG A 37 -6.94 14.19 -7.27
N ARG A 38 -7.17 14.16 -8.58
CA ARG A 38 -8.31 14.82 -9.23
C ARG A 38 -9.60 14.00 -9.16
N ASP A 39 -9.52 12.74 -8.70
CA ASP A 39 -10.72 11.95 -8.43
C ASP A 39 -11.51 12.60 -7.28
N PRO A 40 -12.75 13.04 -7.50
CA PRO A 40 -13.54 13.73 -6.48
C PRO A 40 -14.00 12.79 -5.35
N ASN A 41 -13.97 11.48 -5.59
CA ASN A 41 -14.40 10.49 -4.62
C ASN A 41 -13.24 10.11 -3.67
N PRO A 42 -13.53 9.80 -2.41
CA PRO A 42 -12.52 9.36 -1.47
C PRO A 42 -11.82 8.08 -1.95
N SER A 43 -10.59 7.88 -1.48
CA SER A 43 -9.81 6.69 -1.80
C SER A 43 -9.08 6.17 -0.57
N ALA A 44 -8.83 4.85 -0.55
CA ALA A 44 -7.89 4.20 0.36
C ALA A 44 -6.64 3.81 -0.43
N SER A 45 -5.47 3.93 0.20
CA SER A 45 -4.19 3.57 -0.43
C SER A 45 -3.33 2.81 0.56
N PHE A 46 -2.76 1.72 0.10
CA PHE A 46 -1.92 0.81 0.86
C PHE A 46 -0.53 0.80 0.22
N ASP A 47 0.47 0.99 1.04
CA ASP A 47 1.88 0.92 0.67
C ASP A 47 2.39 -0.45 1.14
N ILE A 48 2.43 -1.40 0.20
CA ILE A 48 2.73 -2.80 0.48
C ILE A 48 3.86 -3.30 -0.42
N SER A 49 4.52 -4.38 -0.01
CA SER A 49 5.43 -5.08 -0.91
C SER A 49 5.17 -6.59 -0.90
N VAL A 50 5.34 -7.17 -2.08
CA VAL A 50 5.25 -8.61 -2.32
C VAL A 50 6.41 -9.06 -3.18
N ALA A 51 6.73 -10.36 -3.21
CA ALA A 51 7.74 -10.87 -4.13
C ALA A 51 7.35 -10.57 -5.58
N ILE A 52 8.32 -10.19 -6.42
CA ILE A 52 8.05 -9.73 -7.79
C ILE A 52 7.22 -10.73 -8.59
N HIS A 53 7.52 -12.01 -8.45
CA HIS A 53 6.82 -13.07 -9.17
C HIS A 53 5.36 -13.29 -8.69
N GLU A 54 5.03 -12.83 -7.47
CA GLU A 54 3.68 -12.93 -6.91
C GLU A 54 2.78 -11.76 -7.34
N ILE A 55 3.35 -10.66 -7.87
CA ILE A 55 2.59 -9.44 -8.16
C ILE A 55 1.36 -9.68 -9.04
N PRO A 56 1.44 -10.41 -10.19
CA PRO A 56 0.28 -10.60 -11.04
C PRO A 56 -0.86 -11.36 -10.35
N ASP A 57 -0.54 -12.48 -9.70
CA ASP A 57 -1.52 -13.31 -8.98
C ASP A 57 -2.11 -12.56 -7.77
N PHE A 58 -1.26 -11.86 -7.02
CA PHE A 58 -1.70 -11.02 -5.91
C PHE A 58 -2.73 -9.97 -6.36
N ILE A 59 -2.44 -9.22 -7.44
CA ILE A 59 -3.34 -8.19 -7.96
C ILE A 59 -4.69 -8.81 -8.37
N GLU A 60 -4.68 -9.92 -9.10
CA GLU A 60 -5.90 -10.59 -9.56
C GLU A 60 -6.75 -11.05 -8.37
N ARG A 61 -6.17 -11.81 -7.45
CA ARG A 61 -6.86 -12.34 -6.27
C ARG A 61 -7.37 -11.23 -5.35
N CYS A 62 -6.53 -10.23 -5.10
CA CYS A 62 -6.88 -9.14 -4.20
C CYS A 62 -7.97 -8.24 -4.79
N ASN A 63 -7.91 -7.92 -6.09
CA ASN A 63 -8.99 -7.21 -6.77
C ASN A 63 -10.31 -7.98 -6.67
N ALA A 64 -10.30 -9.28 -6.94
CA ALA A 64 -11.50 -10.11 -6.87
C ALA A 64 -12.10 -10.14 -5.45
N ALA A 65 -11.27 -10.31 -4.42
CA ALA A 65 -11.69 -10.31 -3.02
C ALA A 65 -12.27 -8.95 -2.60
N CYS A 66 -11.60 -7.85 -2.95
CA CYS A 66 -12.04 -6.50 -2.62
C CYS A 66 -13.34 -6.11 -3.33
N VAL A 67 -13.48 -6.42 -4.61
CA VAL A 67 -14.71 -6.17 -5.39
C VAL A 67 -15.88 -6.98 -4.86
N LYS A 68 -15.64 -8.22 -4.42
CA LYS A 68 -16.68 -9.05 -3.78
C LYS A 68 -17.13 -8.49 -2.44
N ALA A 69 -16.19 -7.99 -1.62
CA ALA A 69 -16.49 -7.46 -0.28
C ALA A 69 -17.12 -6.06 -0.35
N VAL A 70 -16.70 -5.24 -1.31
CA VAL A 70 -17.18 -3.87 -1.50
C VAL A 70 -17.62 -3.67 -2.96
N PRO A 71 -18.88 -4.00 -3.30
CA PRO A 71 -19.38 -3.84 -4.66
C PRO A 71 -19.27 -2.39 -5.15
N GLY A 72 -18.75 -2.23 -6.37
CA GLY A 72 -18.53 -0.92 -6.98
C GLY A 72 -17.22 -0.23 -6.58
N ILE A 73 -16.39 -0.86 -5.74
CA ILE A 73 -15.02 -0.37 -5.47
C ILE A 73 -14.20 -0.35 -6.77
N ARG A 74 -13.30 0.62 -6.89
CA ARG A 74 -12.49 0.84 -8.09
C ARG A 74 -11.02 0.58 -7.80
N PRO A 75 -10.50 -0.64 -8.03
CA PRO A 75 -9.08 -0.95 -7.84
C PRO A 75 -8.19 -0.11 -8.78
N LYS A 76 -7.10 0.42 -8.24
CA LYS A 76 -6.11 1.24 -8.96
C LYS A 76 -4.69 0.80 -8.53
N PRO A 77 -4.28 -0.45 -8.82
CA PRO A 77 -2.94 -0.91 -8.47
C PRO A 77 -1.90 -0.16 -9.30
N MET A 78 -0.89 0.34 -8.63
CA MET A 78 0.28 0.98 -9.22
C MET A 78 1.50 0.68 -8.34
N GLY A 79 2.70 0.74 -8.88
CA GLY A 79 3.88 0.55 -8.05
C GLY A 79 5.18 0.48 -8.82
N HIS A 80 6.20 0.05 -8.13
CA HIS A 80 7.55 -0.18 -8.61
C HIS A 80 7.79 -1.68 -8.71
N MET A 81 7.41 -2.27 -9.85
CA MET A 81 7.47 -3.73 -10.02
C MET A 81 8.88 -4.31 -9.81
N GLY A 82 9.93 -3.52 -10.07
CA GLY A 82 11.32 -3.99 -9.98
C GLY A 82 11.80 -4.28 -8.56
N ASP A 83 11.12 -3.78 -7.53
CA ASP A 83 11.44 -4.00 -6.12
C ASP A 83 10.25 -4.59 -5.32
N GLY A 84 9.16 -4.93 -6.01
CA GLY A 84 7.98 -5.51 -5.39
C GLY A 84 7.07 -4.52 -4.66
N ASN A 85 7.35 -3.21 -4.74
CA ASN A 85 6.56 -2.18 -4.08
C ASN A 85 5.28 -1.87 -4.85
N LEU A 86 4.14 -1.95 -4.16
CA LEU A 86 2.82 -1.64 -4.69
C LEU A 86 2.16 -0.52 -3.89
N HIS A 87 1.84 0.58 -4.58
CA HIS A 87 0.91 1.61 -4.12
C HIS A 87 -0.51 1.15 -4.46
N TYR A 88 -1.04 0.24 -3.66
CA TYR A 88 -2.29 -0.44 -3.94
C TYR A 88 -3.47 0.41 -3.50
N SER A 89 -4.17 1.03 -4.46
CA SER A 89 -5.21 2.02 -4.17
C SER A 89 -6.58 1.56 -4.63
N PHE A 90 -7.61 2.04 -3.94
CA PHE A 90 -9.01 1.82 -4.27
C PHE A 90 -9.76 3.15 -4.22
N GLY A 91 -10.39 3.54 -5.32
CA GLY A 91 -11.38 4.62 -5.31
C GLY A 91 -12.71 4.12 -4.79
N ALA A 92 -13.41 4.92 -3.99
CA ALA A 92 -14.74 4.61 -3.51
C ALA A 92 -15.72 4.34 -4.67
N PRO A 93 -16.82 3.58 -4.44
CA PRO A 93 -17.93 3.52 -5.37
C PRO A 93 -18.41 4.93 -5.76
N LEU A 94 -18.83 5.15 -7.02
CA LEU A 94 -19.13 6.49 -7.53
C LEU A 94 -20.22 7.24 -6.74
N HIS A 95 -21.12 6.53 -6.09
CA HIS A 95 -22.17 7.12 -5.26
C HIS A 95 -21.69 7.51 -3.84
N ILE A 96 -20.49 7.10 -3.44
CA ILE A 96 -19.89 7.44 -2.15
C ILE A 96 -18.94 8.63 -2.34
N THR A 97 -19.34 9.79 -1.85
CA THR A 97 -18.64 11.06 -2.08
C THR A 97 -17.97 11.64 -0.84
N THR A 98 -18.20 11.05 0.34
CA THR A 98 -17.60 11.54 1.59
C THR A 98 -16.68 10.50 2.22
N ARG A 99 -15.69 10.98 2.95
CA ARG A 99 -14.73 10.13 3.68
C ARG A 99 -15.41 9.31 4.77
N GLU A 100 -16.34 9.90 5.48
CA GLU A 100 -17.07 9.27 6.57
C GLU A 100 -17.89 8.08 6.09
N ALA A 101 -18.56 8.23 4.93
CA ALA A 101 -19.32 7.14 4.31
C ALA A 101 -18.40 6.03 3.76
N PHE A 102 -17.17 6.37 3.33
CA PHE A 102 -16.22 5.41 2.80
C PHE A 102 -15.43 4.67 3.89
N LEU A 103 -15.26 5.25 5.08
CA LEU A 103 -14.39 4.71 6.14
C LEU A 103 -14.66 3.23 6.51
N PRO A 104 -15.92 2.77 6.68
CA PRO A 104 -16.16 1.35 6.96
C PRO A 104 -15.70 0.42 5.84
N MET A 105 -15.89 0.83 4.58
CA MET A 105 -15.44 0.09 3.40
C MET A 105 -13.92 0.04 3.34
N ALA A 106 -13.26 1.17 3.58
CA ALA A 106 -11.82 1.29 3.59
C ALA A 106 -11.18 0.38 4.66
N LYS A 107 -11.76 0.29 5.86
CA LYS A 107 -11.33 -0.66 6.90
C LYS A 107 -11.48 -2.13 6.47
N THR A 108 -12.54 -2.44 5.74
CA THR A 108 -12.72 -3.79 5.17
C THR A 108 -11.64 -4.10 4.13
N LEU A 109 -11.35 -3.16 3.25
CA LEU A 109 -10.29 -3.30 2.25
C LEU A 109 -8.91 -3.43 2.89
N ASP A 110 -8.63 -2.64 3.94
CA ASP A 110 -7.39 -2.71 4.71
C ASP A 110 -7.11 -4.12 5.21
N ARG A 111 -8.11 -4.71 5.87
CA ARG A 111 -7.98 -6.08 6.38
C ARG A 111 -7.74 -7.09 5.26
N ILE A 112 -8.50 -7.03 4.17
CA ILE A 112 -8.35 -7.95 3.03
C ILE A 112 -6.95 -7.83 2.42
N VAL A 113 -6.48 -6.61 2.15
CA VAL A 113 -5.18 -6.38 1.51
C VAL A 113 -4.05 -6.86 2.42
N HIS A 114 -4.07 -6.48 3.70
CA HIS A 114 -2.99 -6.82 4.62
C HIS A 114 -2.97 -8.32 4.99
N ASP A 115 -4.14 -8.96 5.12
CA ASP A 115 -4.21 -10.42 5.34
C ASP A 115 -3.59 -11.17 4.16
N MET A 116 -3.93 -10.79 2.92
CA MET A 116 -3.37 -11.42 1.72
C MET A 116 -1.88 -11.17 1.55
N VAL A 117 -1.40 -9.96 1.88
CA VAL A 117 0.04 -9.64 1.90
C VAL A 117 0.76 -10.52 2.91
N ASN A 118 0.21 -10.65 4.11
CA ASN A 118 0.80 -11.46 5.17
C ASN A 118 0.82 -12.96 4.82
N GLU A 119 -0.25 -13.47 4.16
CA GLU A 119 -0.36 -14.86 3.70
C GLU A 119 0.81 -15.27 2.79
N ILE A 120 1.25 -14.37 1.92
CA ILE A 120 2.35 -14.63 0.97
C ILE A 120 3.72 -14.12 1.45
N GLY A 121 3.84 -13.76 2.73
CA GLY A 121 5.10 -13.31 3.33
C GLY A 121 5.56 -11.93 2.85
N GLY A 122 4.64 -11.08 2.38
CA GLY A 122 4.90 -9.70 2.00
C GLY A 122 5.01 -8.75 3.20
N SER A 123 5.10 -7.45 2.91
CA SER A 123 5.14 -6.40 3.94
C SER A 123 3.95 -5.46 3.80
N ILE A 124 3.33 -5.14 4.94
CA ILE A 124 2.25 -4.14 5.05
C ILE A 124 2.74 -2.70 4.94
N SER A 125 4.06 -2.49 4.84
CA SER A 125 4.66 -1.19 4.59
C SER A 125 5.94 -1.36 3.79
N ALA A 126 5.91 -0.92 2.53
CA ALA A 126 7.04 -1.01 1.63
C ALA A 126 8.06 0.11 1.87
N GLU A 127 7.63 1.37 1.75
CA GLU A 127 8.51 2.54 1.84
C GLU A 127 8.04 3.63 2.83
N HIS A 128 6.73 3.70 3.14
CA HIS A 128 6.21 4.77 4.01
C HIS A 128 6.47 4.54 5.51
N GLY A 129 6.83 3.33 5.90
CA GLY A 129 7.02 2.95 7.30
C GLY A 129 5.70 2.80 8.07
N ILE A 130 5.80 2.41 9.32
CA ILE A 130 4.65 2.19 10.21
C ILE A 130 4.11 3.52 10.76
N GLY A 131 5.01 4.42 11.17
CA GLY A 131 4.63 5.70 11.77
C GLY A 131 3.70 5.52 12.98
N SER A 132 2.70 6.41 13.09
CA SER A 132 1.64 6.32 14.09
C SER A 132 0.36 5.65 13.55
N VAL A 133 0.25 5.53 12.24
CA VAL A 133 -0.99 5.12 11.55
C VAL A 133 -1.15 3.61 11.51
N LYS A 134 -0.05 2.86 11.33
CA LYS A 134 -0.06 1.40 11.18
C LYS A 134 0.41 0.65 12.45
N LEU A 135 0.32 1.28 13.63
CA LEU A 135 0.75 0.64 14.89
C LEU A 135 -0.05 -0.62 15.22
N LEU A 136 -1.37 -0.54 15.08
CA LEU A 136 -2.26 -1.66 15.37
C LEU A 136 -2.09 -2.79 14.36
N GLU A 137 -1.87 -2.45 13.09
CA GLU A 137 -1.56 -3.40 12.02
C GLU A 137 -0.23 -4.10 12.28
N LEU A 138 0.82 -3.37 12.68
CA LEU A 138 2.10 -3.97 13.04
C LEU A 138 1.93 -4.98 14.18
N GLU A 139 1.22 -4.60 15.23
CA GLU A 139 1.00 -5.46 16.40
C GLU A 139 0.12 -6.68 16.06
N TYR A 140 -0.78 -6.55 15.10
CA TYR A 140 -1.62 -7.66 14.64
C TYR A 140 -0.85 -8.69 13.81
N TYR A 141 0.04 -8.22 12.91
CA TYR A 141 0.76 -9.10 11.96
C TYR A 141 2.13 -9.58 12.45
N ARG A 142 2.69 -9.01 13.51
CA ARG A 142 3.98 -9.42 14.05
C ARG A 142 3.82 -10.33 15.26
N SER A 143 4.74 -11.29 15.38
CA SER A 143 4.78 -12.17 16.56
C SER A 143 5.11 -11.39 17.85
N SER A 144 4.63 -11.89 18.98
CA SER A 144 4.98 -11.31 20.28
C SER A 144 6.48 -11.21 20.50
N THR A 145 7.24 -12.21 20.04
CA THR A 145 8.70 -12.21 20.14
C THR A 145 9.34 -11.06 19.36
N GLU A 146 8.90 -10.80 18.12
CA GLU A 146 9.39 -9.67 17.33
C GLU A 146 9.06 -8.34 18.01
N LEU A 147 7.82 -8.17 18.47
CA LEU A 147 7.39 -6.97 19.18
C LEU A 147 8.18 -6.74 20.47
N ASP A 148 8.48 -7.79 21.23
CA ASP A 148 9.27 -7.70 22.46
C ASP A 148 10.72 -7.32 22.18
N ILE A 149 11.33 -7.85 21.12
CA ILE A 149 12.66 -7.45 20.66
C ILE A 149 12.64 -5.96 20.23
N MET A 150 11.66 -5.53 19.46
CA MET A 150 11.51 -4.13 19.05
C MET A 150 11.38 -3.19 20.27
N ARG A 151 10.58 -3.57 21.28
CA ARG A 151 10.46 -2.83 22.55
C ARG A 151 11.76 -2.81 23.33
N ALA A 152 12.49 -3.91 23.39
CA ALA A 152 13.78 -3.99 24.07
C ALA A 152 14.81 -3.04 23.42
N ILE A 153 14.90 -3.04 22.10
CA ILE A 153 15.75 -2.11 21.35
C ILE A 153 15.36 -0.66 21.64
N LYS A 154 14.06 -0.35 21.56
CA LYS A 154 13.55 1.01 21.84
C LYS A 154 13.92 1.47 23.24
N ARG A 155 13.71 0.64 24.28
CA ARG A 155 14.06 0.98 25.66
C ARG A 155 15.57 1.16 25.87
N ALA A 156 16.39 0.36 25.19
CA ALA A 156 17.84 0.47 25.28
C ALA A 156 18.38 1.79 24.70
N LEU A 157 17.83 2.23 23.55
CA LEU A 157 18.29 3.43 22.84
C LEU A 157 17.59 4.71 23.34
N ASP A 158 16.37 4.61 23.80
CA ASP A 158 15.55 5.73 24.25
C ASP A 158 14.83 5.42 25.56
N PRO A 159 15.59 5.28 26.67
CA PRO A 159 15.04 4.88 27.97
C PRO A 159 14.05 5.90 28.57
N LYS A 160 14.07 7.15 28.08
CA LYS A 160 13.17 8.21 28.51
C LYS A 160 11.94 8.38 27.59
N GLY A 161 11.86 7.63 26.47
CA GLY A 161 10.75 7.70 25.53
C GLY A 161 10.58 9.04 24.82
N LEU A 162 11.68 9.80 24.61
CA LEU A 162 11.63 11.14 24.03
C LEU A 162 11.67 11.15 22.50
N MET A 163 12.17 10.07 21.89
CA MET A 163 12.38 9.97 20.44
C MET A 163 11.13 9.39 19.77
N ASN A 164 10.39 10.24 19.05
CA ASN A 164 9.19 9.85 18.31
C ASN A 164 8.18 9.01 19.13
N PRO A 165 7.67 9.55 20.24
CA PRO A 165 6.70 8.83 21.08
C PRO A 165 5.45 8.45 20.28
N GLY A 166 4.91 7.24 20.54
CA GLY A 166 3.71 6.75 19.86
C GLY A 166 3.90 6.45 18.37
N LYS A 167 5.14 6.18 17.91
CA LYS A 167 5.43 5.81 16.51
C LYS A 167 6.22 4.52 16.44
N VAL A 168 5.95 3.75 15.40
CA VAL A 168 6.55 2.46 15.05
C VAL A 168 6.18 1.34 16.01
N ILE A 169 6.37 1.51 17.31
CA ILE A 169 6.07 0.52 18.35
C ILE A 169 5.58 1.20 19.63
N ARG A 170 4.57 0.63 20.27
CA ARG A 170 4.17 1.02 21.63
C ARG A 170 5.15 0.41 22.63
N VAL A 171 5.73 1.22 23.49
CA VAL A 171 6.61 0.75 24.56
C VAL A 171 5.79 0.10 25.68
N ASP A 172 4.65 0.69 26.02
CA ASP A 172 3.62 0.10 26.87
C ASP A 172 2.49 -0.45 25.98
N PRO A 173 2.24 -1.77 25.98
CA PRO A 173 1.14 -2.35 25.21
C PRO A 173 -0.25 -1.82 25.58
N ASN A 174 -0.39 -1.25 26.79
CA ASN A 174 -1.67 -0.66 27.27
C ASN A 174 -1.83 0.81 26.87
N GLU A 175 -0.84 1.42 26.25
CA GLU A 175 -0.94 2.78 25.74
C GLU A 175 -2.05 2.89 24.71
N THR A 176 -3.00 3.80 24.93
CA THR A 176 -4.08 4.06 23.99
C THR A 176 -3.56 4.80 22.77
N VAL A 177 -3.80 4.25 21.59
CA VAL A 177 -3.52 4.93 20.31
C VAL A 177 -4.83 5.29 19.62
N SER A 178 -4.88 6.46 19.01
CA SER A 178 -5.97 6.80 18.12
C SER A 178 -5.83 5.96 16.84
N GLU A 179 -6.90 5.28 16.44
CA GLU A 179 -6.95 4.61 15.14
C GLU A 179 -6.80 5.66 14.04
N GLY A 180 -5.62 5.74 13.44
CA GLY A 180 -5.39 6.51 12.23
C GLY A 180 -5.66 5.63 11.01
N PHE A 181 -6.49 6.09 10.06
CA PHE A 181 -6.67 5.39 8.79
C PHE A 181 -6.13 6.27 7.65
N PRO A 182 -5.24 5.74 6.78
CA PRO A 182 -4.67 6.51 5.68
C PRO A 182 -5.68 6.65 4.53
N MET A 183 -6.64 7.56 4.67
CA MET A 183 -7.54 7.96 3.59
C MET A 183 -7.06 9.27 2.95
N ARG A 184 -7.13 9.34 1.64
CA ARG A 184 -6.99 10.56 0.83
C ARG A 184 -8.32 11.01 0.28
#